data_912d3cc127577fcdd18ca33b61d859e6
#
_entry.id   912d3cc127577fcdd18ca33b61d859e6
#
_cell.length_a   1.000
_cell.length_b   1.000
_cell.length_c   1.000
_cell.angle_alpha   90.00
_cell.angle_beta   90.00
_cell.angle_gamma   90.00
#
_symmetry.space_group_name_H-M   'P 1'
#
loop_
_entity.id
_entity.type
_entity.pdbx_description
1 polymer ?
#
loop_
_entity_poly.entity_id
_entity_poly.type
_entity_poly.pdbx_seq_one_letter_code
_entity_poly.pdbx_strand_id
1 'polypeptide(L)'
;NTASGKMSKSKGEFLTVSLLEQKGYDPLCYRLFCLQSHYRRNLVFTWENLDNAAGTYQKLLTKIAALKPGDGEINEAAVSALREKFNAALGNDLNTSLAITALYDVLKYKTNDATKLFVLDDFDKVLSLDLCKKADEIRRRSAAEKPAAGAYSIFCEDGNDDPAVTAQI
;
A
#
# COMPACT_ATOMS: atom_id res chain seq x y z
N ASN A 1 6.95 14.52 19.29
CA ASN A 1 6.15 15.37 20.18
C ASN A 1 4.67 15.00 20.07
N THR A 2 3.89 15.20 21.11
CA THR A 2 2.42 15.18 21.09
C THR A 2 1.90 16.60 21.02
N ALA A 3 0.59 16.79 20.78
CA ALA A 3 -0.03 18.11 20.82
C ALA A 3 0.17 18.83 22.18
N SER A 4 0.39 18.07 23.27
CA SER A 4 0.66 18.59 24.62
C SER A 4 2.15 18.81 24.92
N GLY A 5 3.05 18.67 23.95
CA GLY A 5 4.50 18.91 24.08
C GLY A 5 5.38 17.67 23.92
N LYS A 6 6.57 17.68 24.53
CA LYS A 6 7.54 16.58 24.41
C LYS A 6 7.03 15.35 25.15
N MET A 7 7.00 14.20 24.44
CA MET A 7 6.71 12.91 25.09
C MET A 7 7.80 12.58 26.13
N SER A 8 7.39 12.22 27.34
CA SER A 8 8.31 11.75 28.39
C SER A 8 7.75 10.52 29.08
N LYS A 9 8.65 9.60 29.47
CA LYS A 9 8.31 8.38 30.21
C LYS A 9 7.60 8.66 31.53
N SER A 10 7.88 9.82 32.14
CA SER A 10 7.37 10.18 33.46
C SER A 10 5.91 10.62 33.51
N LYS A 11 5.26 10.85 32.35
CA LYS A 11 3.85 11.28 32.26
C LYS A 11 2.85 10.16 32.00
N GLY A 12 3.27 8.88 32.03
CA GLY A 12 2.37 7.72 31.94
C GLY A 12 1.82 7.38 30.55
N GLU A 13 1.88 8.30 29.59
CA GLU A 13 1.44 8.05 28.22
C GLU A 13 2.65 7.77 27.31
N PHE A 14 3.16 6.54 27.38
CA PHE A 14 4.27 6.13 26.52
C PHE A 14 3.75 5.46 25.27
N LEU A 15 3.84 6.16 24.14
CA LEU A 15 3.51 5.61 22.83
C LEU A 15 4.61 4.63 22.40
N THR A 16 4.32 3.35 22.45
CA THR A 16 5.19 2.27 21.98
C THR A 16 4.64 1.72 20.65
N VAL A 17 5.50 1.05 19.89
CA VAL A 17 5.06 0.31 18.69
C VAL A 17 4.03 -0.76 19.07
N SER A 18 4.24 -1.45 20.20
CA SER A 18 3.28 -2.45 20.72
C SER A 18 1.89 -1.86 20.99
N LEU A 19 1.81 -0.60 21.44
CA LEU A 19 0.52 0.07 21.61
C LEU A 19 -0.18 0.33 20.28
N LEU A 20 0.58 0.64 19.21
CA LEU A 20 0.01 0.78 17.86
C LEU A 20 -0.59 -0.54 17.38
N GLU A 21 0.13 -1.65 17.55
CA GLU A 21 -0.33 -2.99 17.20
C GLU A 21 -1.57 -3.40 18.00
N GLN A 22 -1.59 -3.15 19.31
CA GLN A 22 -2.76 -3.38 20.17
C GLN A 22 -4.00 -2.59 19.72
N LYS A 23 -3.80 -1.41 19.13
CA LYS A 23 -4.86 -0.59 18.54
C LYS A 23 -5.20 -0.96 17.10
N GLY A 24 -4.57 -2.00 16.55
CA GLY A 24 -4.84 -2.51 15.20
C GLY A 24 -4.12 -1.78 14.07
N TYR A 25 -3.15 -0.92 14.37
CA TYR A 25 -2.32 -0.27 13.34
C TYR A 25 -1.17 -1.18 12.91
N ASP A 26 -0.92 -1.25 11.60
CA ASP A 26 0.34 -1.78 11.08
C ASP A 26 1.46 -0.79 11.43
N PRO A 27 2.57 -1.24 12.06
CA PRO A 27 3.71 -0.38 12.40
C PRO A 27 4.29 0.38 11.19
N LEU A 28 4.14 -0.16 9.98
CA LEU A 28 4.59 0.50 8.75
C LEU A 28 3.80 1.77 8.42
N CYS A 29 2.55 1.90 8.91
CA CYS A 29 1.80 3.15 8.83
C CYS A 29 2.51 4.27 9.62
N TYR A 30 3.03 3.95 10.81
CA TYR A 30 3.80 4.89 11.61
C TYR A 30 5.15 5.22 10.96
N ARG A 31 5.80 4.23 10.34
CA ARG A 31 7.01 4.46 9.56
C ARG A 31 6.75 5.43 8.41
N LEU A 32 5.68 5.21 7.63
CA LEU A 32 5.28 6.14 6.56
C LEU A 32 5.00 7.54 7.12
N PHE A 33 4.27 7.66 8.23
CA PHE A 33 4.02 8.92 8.92
C PHE A 33 5.33 9.67 9.23
N CYS A 34 6.35 8.98 9.74
CA CYS A 34 7.66 9.58 9.99
C CYS A 34 8.37 10.02 8.70
N LEU A 35 8.32 9.19 7.63
CA LEU A 35 8.99 9.48 6.36
C LEU A 35 8.34 10.64 5.57
N GLN A 36 7.06 10.93 5.83
CA GLN A 36 6.35 12.07 5.21
C GLN A 36 6.81 13.44 5.73
N SER A 37 7.58 13.47 6.81
CA SER A 37 8.13 14.70 7.37
C SER A 37 9.66 14.71 7.26
N HIS A 38 10.24 15.87 6.97
CA HIS A 38 11.68 16.01 7.00
C HIS A 38 12.21 15.85 8.44
N TYR A 39 13.28 15.08 8.64
CA TYR A 39 13.81 14.72 9.97
C TYR A 39 14.22 15.92 10.84
N ARG A 40 14.52 17.08 10.24
CA ARG A 40 14.83 18.33 10.96
C ARG A 40 13.59 19.05 11.46
N ARG A 41 12.38 18.65 11.04
CA ARG A 41 11.14 19.28 11.49
C ARG A 41 10.58 18.55 12.71
N ASN A 42 9.96 19.29 13.59
CA ASN A 42 9.21 18.68 14.69
C ASN A 42 8.02 17.90 14.15
N LEU A 43 8.02 16.59 14.38
CA LEU A 43 6.89 15.73 14.06
C LEU A 43 5.93 15.72 15.24
N VAL A 44 4.70 16.20 15.03
CA VAL A 44 3.64 16.16 16.03
C VAL A 44 2.79 14.94 15.81
N PHE A 45 2.84 14.02 16.77
CA PHE A 45 2.01 12.82 16.77
C PHE A 45 0.61 13.15 17.29
N THR A 46 -0.41 12.79 16.51
CA THR A 46 -1.81 12.66 16.93
C THR A 46 -2.36 11.37 16.33
N TRP A 47 -3.39 10.80 16.95
CA TRP A 47 -4.06 9.63 16.38
C TRP A 47 -4.66 9.93 15.01
N GLU A 48 -5.24 11.10 14.83
CA GLU A 48 -5.77 11.57 13.55
C GLU A 48 -4.68 11.59 12.44
N ASN A 49 -3.49 12.11 12.76
CA ASN A 49 -2.38 12.10 11.80
C ASN A 49 -1.92 10.68 11.46
N LEU A 50 -1.95 9.76 12.43
CA LEU A 50 -1.66 8.35 12.18
C LEU A 50 -2.74 7.70 11.32
N ASP A 51 -4.03 7.98 11.56
CA ASP A 51 -5.14 7.50 10.73
C ASP A 51 -5.00 7.97 9.28
N ASN A 52 -4.64 9.23 9.08
CA ASN A 52 -4.36 9.78 7.75
C ASN A 52 -3.20 9.07 7.06
N ALA A 53 -2.13 8.77 7.79
CA ALA A 53 -0.99 8.02 7.27
C ALA A 53 -1.37 6.57 6.95
N ALA A 54 -2.16 5.91 7.81
CA ALA A 54 -2.66 4.56 7.57
C ALA A 54 -3.54 4.49 6.32
N GLY A 55 -4.47 5.44 6.16
CA GLY A 55 -5.28 5.55 4.95
C GLY A 55 -4.45 5.81 3.69
N THR A 56 -3.39 6.61 3.80
CA THR A 56 -2.45 6.88 2.71
C THR A 56 -1.65 5.63 2.34
N TYR A 57 -1.15 4.89 3.34
CA TYR A 57 -0.44 3.64 3.15
C TYR A 57 -1.32 2.59 2.45
N GLN A 58 -2.55 2.41 2.92
CA GLN A 58 -3.49 1.47 2.33
C GLN A 58 -3.83 1.81 0.86
N LYS A 59 -4.05 3.10 0.55
CA LYS A 59 -4.27 3.58 -0.82
C LYS A 59 -3.05 3.32 -1.71
N LEU A 60 -1.84 3.49 -1.18
CA LEU A 60 -0.60 3.21 -1.89
C LEU A 60 -0.50 1.72 -2.22
N LEU A 61 -0.69 0.85 -1.22
CA LEU A 61 -0.66 -0.61 -1.40
C LEU A 61 -1.70 -1.08 -2.42
N THR A 62 -2.92 -0.54 -2.36
CA THR A 62 -3.98 -0.88 -3.32
C THR A 62 -3.59 -0.52 -4.76
N LYS A 63 -2.95 0.65 -4.96
CA LYS A 63 -2.44 1.05 -6.29
C LYS A 63 -1.33 0.12 -6.79
N ILE A 64 -0.42 -0.30 -5.92
CA ILE A 64 0.65 -1.24 -6.26
C ILE A 64 0.06 -2.64 -6.54
N ALA A 65 -0.94 -3.07 -5.76
CA ALA A 65 -1.62 -4.33 -5.96
C ALA A 65 -2.38 -4.40 -7.30
N ALA A 66 -2.82 -3.26 -7.84
CA ALA A 66 -3.46 -3.19 -9.15
C ALA A 66 -2.48 -3.38 -10.33
N LEU A 67 -1.17 -3.20 -10.12
CA LEU A 67 -0.16 -3.50 -11.13
C LEU A 67 -0.09 -5.01 -11.37
N LYS A 68 0.05 -5.42 -12.62
CA LYS A 68 0.10 -6.82 -13.00
C LYS A 68 1.55 -7.32 -12.95
N PRO A 69 1.90 -8.26 -12.05
CA PRO A 69 3.18 -8.95 -12.11
C PRO A 69 3.28 -9.71 -13.43
N GLY A 70 4.46 -9.69 -14.07
CA GLY A 70 4.68 -10.40 -15.33
C GLY A 70 6.14 -10.27 -15.76
N ASP A 71 6.52 -11.05 -16.76
CA ASP A 71 7.88 -11.13 -17.32
C ASP A 71 8.13 -10.05 -18.39
N GLY A 72 7.53 -8.89 -18.24
CA GLY A 72 7.73 -7.75 -19.15
C GLY A 72 9.18 -7.28 -19.11
N GLU A 73 9.74 -6.94 -20.28
CA GLU A 73 11.08 -6.37 -20.39
C GLU A 73 11.19 -5.08 -19.56
N ILE A 74 12.26 -4.97 -18.79
CA ILE A 74 12.52 -3.80 -17.94
C ILE A 74 13.00 -2.63 -18.81
N ASN A 75 12.31 -1.52 -18.72
CA ASN A 75 12.68 -0.29 -19.41
C ASN A 75 13.78 0.45 -18.62
N GLU A 76 15.04 0.21 -18.98
CA GLU A 76 16.20 0.77 -18.30
C GLU A 76 16.24 2.30 -18.30
N ALA A 77 15.73 2.94 -19.36
CA ALA A 77 15.65 4.41 -19.42
C ALA A 77 14.66 4.95 -18.37
N ALA A 78 13.52 4.28 -18.19
CA ALA A 78 12.54 4.62 -17.15
C ALA A 78 13.11 4.39 -15.75
N VAL A 79 13.81 3.26 -15.54
CA VAL A 79 14.49 2.95 -14.27
C VAL A 79 15.50 4.03 -13.93
N SER A 80 16.37 4.41 -14.87
CA SER A 80 17.38 5.45 -14.67
C SER A 80 16.76 6.80 -14.30
N ALA A 81 15.76 7.25 -15.05
CA ALA A 81 15.09 8.53 -14.81
C ALA A 81 14.38 8.58 -13.44
N LEU A 82 13.76 7.49 -13.02
CA LEU A 82 13.07 7.40 -11.73
C LEU A 82 14.06 7.32 -10.56
N ARG A 83 15.14 6.55 -10.71
CA ARG A 83 16.24 6.49 -9.73
C ARG A 83 16.92 7.83 -9.52
N GLU A 84 17.16 8.58 -10.61
CA GLU A 84 17.75 9.91 -10.51
C GLU A 84 16.93 10.84 -9.62
N LYS A 85 15.60 10.87 -9.81
CA LYS A 85 14.69 11.65 -8.97
C LYS A 85 14.73 11.22 -7.50
N PHE A 86 14.70 9.92 -7.25
CA PHE A 86 14.74 9.37 -5.90
C PHE A 86 16.07 9.68 -5.21
N ASN A 87 17.18 9.46 -5.91
CA ASN A 87 18.52 9.75 -5.38
C ASN A 87 18.72 11.25 -5.15
N ALA A 88 18.23 12.12 -6.04
CA ALA A 88 18.25 13.57 -5.84
C ALA A 88 17.47 14.00 -4.59
N ALA A 89 16.32 13.37 -4.31
CA ALA A 89 15.55 13.62 -3.09
C ALA A 89 16.34 13.24 -1.83
N LEU A 90 16.97 12.05 -1.83
CA LEU A 90 17.78 11.59 -0.70
C LEU A 90 19.10 12.37 -0.57
N GLY A 91 19.72 12.74 -1.69
CA GLY A 91 20.92 13.59 -1.72
C GLY A 91 20.68 15.01 -1.24
N ASN A 92 19.42 15.46 -1.23
CA ASN A 92 19.01 16.75 -0.69
C ASN A 92 18.66 16.63 0.80
N ASP A 93 19.70 16.47 1.63
CA ASP A 93 19.59 16.39 3.09
C ASP A 93 18.58 15.32 3.57
N LEU A 94 18.62 14.13 2.98
CA LEU A 94 17.73 13.01 3.29
C LEU A 94 16.25 13.40 3.27
N ASN A 95 15.81 14.12 2.24
CA ASN A 95 14.42 14.57 2.11
C ASN A 95 13.50 13.41 1.75
N THR A 96 13.13 12.63 2.77
CA THR A 96 12.25 11.46 2.63
C THR A 96 10.85 11.83 2.13
N SER A 97 10.38 13.04 2.41
CA SER A 97 9.11 13.54 1.88
C SER A 97 9.12 13.63 0.35
N LEU A 98 10.22 14.13 -0.24
CA LEU A 98 10.42 14.13 -1.69
C LEU A 98 10.65 12.70 -2.23
N ALA A 99 11.34 11.84 -1.49
CA ALA A 99 11.51 10.43 -1.88
C ALA A 99 10.16 9.69 -1.95
N ILE A 100 9.23 9.95 -1.03
CA ILE A 100 7.84 9.45 -1.11
C ILE A 100 7.12 10.02 -2.34
N THR A 101 7.36 11.28 -2.70
CA THR A 101 6.80 11.86 -3.94
C THR A 101 7.33 11.13 -5.17
N ALA A 102 8.64 10.83 -5.23
CA ALA A 102 9.24 10.05 -6.32
C ALA A 102 8.62 8.65 -6.44
N LEU A 103 8.27 8.01 -5.32
CA LEU A 103 7.56 6.73 -5.29
C LEU A 103 6.18 6.84 -5.96
N TYR A 104 5.42 7.91 -5.71
CA TYR A 104 4.16 8.16 -6.41
C TYR A 104 4.36 8.45 -7.91
N ASP A 105 5.49 9.05 -8.30
CA ASP A 105 5.82 9.28 -9.69
C ASP A 105 6.03 7.95 -10.44
N VAL A 106 6.59 6.91 -9.80
CA VAL A 106 6.68 5.55 -10.39
C VAL A 106 5.32 5.07 -10.86
N LEU A 107 4.29 5.21 -10.03
CA LEU A 107 2.93 4.75 -10.35
C LEU A 107 2.31 5.48 -11.54
N LYS A 108 2.68 6.75 -11.75
CA LYS A 108 2.18 7.61 -12.83
C LYS A 108 3.02 7.53 -14.10
N TYR A 109 4.23 6.98 -14.01
CA TYR A 109 5.16 6.95 -15.14
C TYR A 109 4.63 6.09 -16.29
N LYS A 110 4.84 6.55 -17.53
CA LYS A 110 4.40 5.82 -18.73
C LYS A 110 5.39 4.71 -19.07
N THR A 111 5.24 3.57 -18.41
CA THR A 111 6.01 2.34 -18.63
C THR A 111 5.17 1.13 -18.25
N ASN A 112 5.66 -0.09 -18.55
CA ASN A 112 4.97 -1.32 -18.19
C ASN A 112 5.00 -1.59 -16.67
N ASP A 113 4.10 -2.46 -16.22
CA ASP A 113 3.94 -2.75 -14.79
C ASP A 113 5.15 -3.49 -14.20
N ALA A 114 5.85 -4.32 -15.00
CA ALA A 114 7.07 -5.00 -14.57
C ALA A 114 8.15 -3.99 -14.18
N THR A 115 8.38 -2.97 -15.01
CA THR A 115 9.34 -1.89 -14.71
C THR A 115 8.93 -1.11 -13.46
N LYS A 116 7.61 -0.80 -13.29
CA LYS A 116 7.13 -0.11 -12.09
C LYS A 116 7.37 -0.92 -10.83
N LEU A 117 7.03 -2.21 -10.84
CA LEU A 117 7.24 -3.09 -9.69
C LEU A 117 8.73 -3.23 -9.36
N PHE A 118 9.58 -3.33 -10.37
CA PHE A 118 11.04 -3.38 -10.20
C PHE A 118 11.57 -2.11 -9.48
N VAL A 119 11.14 -0.92 -9.92
CA VAL A 119 11.57 0.35 -9.32
C VAL A 119 10.99 0.52 -7.92
N LEU A 120 9.74 0.12 -7.67
CA LEU A 120 9.11 0.16 -6.34
C LEU A 120 9.86 -0.72 -5.34
N ASP A 121 10.24 -1.95 -5.74
CA ASP A 121 11.05 -2.84 -4.92
C ASP A 121 12.43 -2.24 -4.60
N ASP A 122 13.06 -1.61 -5.60
CA ASP A 122 14.35 -0.95 -5.43
C ASP A 122 14.28 0.23 -4.44
N PHE A 123 13.28 1.09 -4.55
CA PHE A 123 13.06 2.20 -3.61
C PHE A 123 12.71 1.72 -2.21
N ASP A 124 12.00 0.60 -2.11
CA ASP A 124 11.58 0.03 -0.83
C ASP A 124 12.74 -0.57 -0.04
N LYS A 125 13.85 -0.94 -0.68
CA LYS A 125 15.09 -1.32 0.02
C LYS A 125 15.61 -0.20 0.94
N VAL A 126 15.31 1.05 0.61
CA VAL A 126 15.66 2.23 1.42
C VAL A 126 14.50 2.63 2.34
N LEU A 127 13.28 2.68 1.81
CA LEU A 127 12.10 3.14 2.57
C LEU A 127 11.64 2.11 3.59
N SER A 128 11.82 0.81 3.31
CA SER A 128 11.43 -0.33 4.17
C SER A 128 9.97 -0.25 4.61
N LEU A 129 9.07 -0.14 3.64
CA LEU A 129 7.62 -0.09 3.81
C LEU A 129 6.93 -1.40 3.44
N ASP A 130 7.70 -2.45 3.06
CA ASP A 130 7.20 -3.76 2.61
C ASP A 130 6.16 -3.67 1.47
N LEU A 131 6.35 -2.70 0.55
CA LEU A 131 5.35 -2.29 -0.44
C LEU A 131 4.92 -3.45 -1.35
N CYS A 132 5.88 -4.10 -2.01
CA CYS A 132 5.60 -5.19 -2.94
C CYS A 132 5.03 -6.41 -2.22
N LYS A 133 5.60 -6.78 -1.07
CA LYS A 133 5.12 -7.90 -0.26
C LYS A 133 3.69 -7.71 0.22
N LYS A 134 3.37 -6.54 0.80
CA LYS A 134 2.02 -6.21 1.27
C LYS A 134 1.02 -6.11 0.11
N ALA A 135 1.44 -5.59 -1.03
CA ALA A 135 0.61 -5.56 -2.24
C ALA A 135 0.29 -6.97 -2.75
N ASP A 136 1.24 -7.91 -2.69
CA ASP A 136 1.02 -9.31 -3.03
C ASP A 136 0.02 -9.99 -2.06
N GLU A 137 0.08 -9.68 -0.78
CA GLU A 137 -0.91 -10.15 0.20
C GLU A 137 -2.32 -9.68 -0.17
N ILE A 138 -2.47 -8.41 -0.58
CA ILE A 138 -3.76 -7.85 -1.05
C ILE A 138 -4.24 -8.59 -2.31
N ARG A 139 -3.36 -8.83 -3.30
CA ARG A 139 -3.72 -9.57 -4.53
C ARG A 139 -4.23 -10.97 -4.21
N ARG A 140 -3.55 -11.70 -3.32
CA ARG A 140 -3.92 -13.06 -2.92
C ARG A 140 -5.28 -13.09 -2.23
N ARG A 141 -5.57 -12.14 -1.32
CA ARG A 141 -6.87 -12.02 -0.66
C ARG A 141 -7.98 -11.72 -1.65
N SER A 142 -7.78 -10.75 -2.54
CA SER A 142 -8.76 -10.40 -3.57
C SER A 142 -9.00 -11.53 -4.57
N ALA A 143 -8.02 -12.38 -4.84
CA ALA A 143 -8.18 -13.56 -5.68
C ALA A 143 -8.97 -14.68 -4.97
N ALA A 144 -8.80 -14.83 -3.65
CA ALA A 144 -9.51 -15.82 -2.85
C ALA A 144 -10.98 -15.42 -2.59
N GLU A 145 -11.27 -14.12 -2.56
CA GLU A 145 -12.63 -13.58 -2.33
C GLU A 145 -13.48 -13.51 -3.62
N LYS A 146 -12.90 -13.73 -4.80
CA LYS A 146 -13.70 -13.88 -6.04
C LYS A 146 -14.37 -15.25 -6.01
N PRO A 147 -15.71 -15.34 -5.85
CA PRO A 147 -16.40 -16.61 -6.03
C PRO A 147 -16.12 -17.12 -7.43
N ALA A 148 -15.87 -18.43 -7.57
CA ALA A 148 -15.72 -19.06 -8.87
C ALA A 148 -16.96 -18.69 -9.70
N ALA A 149 -16.78 -17.89 -10.75
CA ALA A 149 -17.84 -17.60 -11.69
C ALA A 149 -18.23 -18.91 -12.36
N GLY A 150 -19.38 -19.47 -11.94
CA GLY A 150 -19.93 -20.64 -12.58
C GLY A 150 -20.37 -21.75 -11.62
N ALA A 151 -21.27 -21.47 -10.69
CA ALA A 151 -22.17 -22.48 -10.12
C ALA A 151 -23.37 -21.78 -9.48
N TYR A 152 -24.21 -21.15 -10.26
CA TYR A 152 -25.59 -20.97 -9.87
C TYR A 152 -26.33 -22.28 -10.25
N SER A 153 -26.35 -23.25 -9.37
CA SER A 153 -27.38 -24.24 -9.38
C SER A 153 -28.64 -23.56 -8.82
N ILE A 154 -29.55 -23.20 -9.72
CA ILE A 154 -30.89 -22.81 -9.32
C ILE A 154 -31.54 -24.09 -8.76
N PHE A 155 -31.55 -24.24 -7.46
CA PHE A 155 -32.36 -25.24 -6.78
C PHE A 155 -33.76 -24.68 -6.77
N CYS A 156 -34.60 -25.08 -7.75
CA CYS A 156 -36.05 -24.91 -7.66
C CYS A 156 -36.55 -25.96 -6.67
N GLU A 157 -36.96 -25.54 -5.49
CA GLU A 157 -37.52 -26.34 -4.42
C GLU A 157 -39.06 -26.59 -4.63
N ASP A 158 -39.53 -26.58 -5.86
CA ASP A 158 -40.92 -26.89 -6.18
C ASP A 158 -40.95 -28.12 -7.08
N GLY A 159 -41.19 -29.28 -6.42
CA GLY A 159 -41.35 -30.58 -7.07
C GLY A 159 -42.61 -30.63 -7.93
N ASN A 160 -42.65 -29.97 -9.04
CA ASN A 160 -43.67 -30.11 -10.07
C ASN A 160 -42.99 -30.31 -11.43
N ASP A 161 -42.64 -31.56 -11.74
CA ASP A 161 -42.22 -32.01 -13.06
C ASP A 161 -43.46 -31.99 -14.00
N ASP A 162 -43.80 -30.81 -14.52
CA ASP A 162 -44.73 -30.68 -15.62
C ASP A 162 -43.93 -30.64 -16.94
N PRO A 163 -44.02 -31.71 -17.78
CA PRO A 163 -43.24 -31.80 -19.02
C PRO A 163 -43.69 -30.82 -20.11
N ALA A 164 -44.74 -30.00 -19.86
CA ALA A 164 -45.26 -29.04 -20.82
C ALA A 164 -44.48 -27.69 -20.85
N VAL A 165 -43.61 -27.42 -19.85
CA VAL A 165 -42.88 -26.15 -19.72
C VAL A 165 -41.51 -26.20 -20.38
N THR A 166 -41.00 -27.38 -20.74
CA THR A 166 -39.64 -27.55 -21.29
C THR A 166 -39.55 -27.32 -22.80
N ALA A 167 -40.66 -26.97 -23.47
CA ALA A 167 -40.70 -26.83 -24.95
C ALA A 167 -40.76 -25.37 -25.46
N GLN A 168 -40.54 -24.35 -24.62
CA GLN A 168 -40.56 -22.94 -25.04
C GLN A 168 -39.44 -22.11 -24.38
N ILE A 169 -38.18 -22.54 -24.54
CA ILE A 169 -37.04 -21.64 -24.44
C ILE A 169 -36.03 -22.00 -25.56
#